data_a3278903860c5163a2b613d94020a704
#
_entry.id   a3278903860c5163a2b613d94020a704
#
_cell.length_a   1.000
_cell.length_b   1.000
_cell.length_c   1.000
_cell.angle_alpha   90.00
_cell.angle_beta   90.00
_cell.angle_gamma   90.00
#
_symmetry.space_group_name_H-M   'P 1'
#
loop_
_entity.id
_entity.type
_entity.pdbx_description
1 polymer ?
#
loop_
_entity_poly.entity_id
_entity_poly.type
_entity_poly.pdbx_seq_one_letter_code
_entity_poly.pdbx_strand_id
1 'polypeptide(L)'
;MRYRAYATLNRFLDRPMTLIYKICERASWQEAERNGAFRGAPVDRADGYIHFSTADQLRETAARHFAGQQELVLVAVDAEALGPALKWEPSRGGALFPHLYGDLPLAAVAWVRPLPLGPEGHHVFPPL
;
A
#
# COMPACT_ATOMS: atom_id res chain seq x y z
N MET A 1 -11.45 -16.05 3.26
CA MET A 1 -10.62 -15.68 2.11
C MET A 1 -9.16 -15.90 2.41
N ARG A 2 -8.47 -16.43 1.44
CA ARG A 2 -7.03 -16.63 1.57
C ARG A 2 -6.25 -15.50 0.94
N TYR A 3 -5.18 -15.11 1.59
CA TYR A 3 -4.24 -14.14 1.06
C TYR A 3 -2.96 -14.86 0.64
N ARG A 4 -2.39 -14.38 -0.46
CA ARG A 4 -1.13 -14.89 -0.95
C ARG A 4 -0.05 -14.64 0.11
N ALA A 5 0.78 -15.66 0.36
CA ALA A 5 1.93 -15.49 1.23
C ALA A 5 3.05 -14.79 0.46
N TYR A 6 3.65 -13.79 1.10
CA TYR A 6 4.81 -13.09 0.56
C TYR A 6 6.01 -13.42 1.41
N ALA A 7 7.04 -13.95 0.78
CA ALA A 7 8.24 -14.36 1.49
C ALA A 7 9.09 -13.14 1.83
N THR A 8 9.51 -13.07 3.08
CA THR A 8 10.54 -12.13 3.49
C THR A 8 11.87 -12.81 3.22
N LEU A 9 12.60 -12.31 2.23
CA LEU A 9 13.83 -12.94 1.79
C LEU A 9 15.01 -12.51 2.64
N ASN A 10 16.05 -13.33 2.64
CA ASN A 10 17.26 -13.08 3.44
C ASN A 10 17.93 -11.74 3.13
N ARG A 11 17.72 -11.20 1.94
CA ARG A 11 18.26 -9.89 1.59
C ARG A 11 17.84 -8.78 2.53
N PHE A 12 16.81 -8.99 3.34
CA PHE A 12 16.33 -8.01 4.29
C PHE A 12 16.92 -8.15 5.69
N LEU A 13 17.65 -9.23 5.96
CA LEU A 13 18.16 -9.51 7.32
C LEU A 13 19.18 -8.49 7.80
N ASP A 14 19.99 -7.96 6.90
CA ASP A 14 21.14 -7.11 7.27
C ASP A 14 20.88 -5.63 7.02
N ARG A 15 19.63 -5.23 6.73
CA ARG A 15 19.30 -3.83 6.56
C ARG A 15 17.91 -3.53 7.09
N PRO A 16 17.73 -2.31 7.60
CA PRO A 16 16.39 -1.88 8.01
C PRO A 16 15.46 -1.86 6.79
N MET A 17 14.23 -2.29 7.01
CA MET A 17 13.20 -2.23 6.00
C MET A 17 12.26 -1.09 6.34
N THR A 18 12.15 -0.11 5.43
CA THR A 18 11.16 0.96 5.54
C THR A 18 9.90 0.50 4.84
N LEU A 19 8.83 0.31 5.59
CA LEU A 19 7.55 -0.08 5.01
C LEU A 19 6.72 1.15 4.70
N ILE A 20 6.14 1.13 3.51
CA ILE A 20 5.08 2.05 3.10
C ILE A 20 3.85 1.23 2.76
N TYR A 21 2.69 1.87 2.70
CA TYR A 21 1.43 1.14 2.68
C TYR A 21 0.50 1.65 1.60
N LYS A 22 -0.21 0.73 0.98
CA LYS A 22 -1.26 1.02 0.00
C LYS A 22 -2.56 0.40 0.49
N ILE A 23 -3.63 1.20 0.49
CA ILE A 23 -4.99 0.70 0.68
C ILE A 23 -5.61 0.57 -0.71
N CYS A 24 -6.16 -0.59 -1.01
CA CYS A 24 -6.87 -0.77 -2.28
C CYS A 24 -7.96 -1.82 -2.14
N GLU A 25 -8.83 -1.86 -3.14
CA GLU A 25 -9.88 -2.86 -3.19
C GLU A 25 -9.27 -4.26 -3.34
N ARG A 26 -9.87 -5.22 -2.65
CA ARG A 26 -9.43 -6.62 -2.73
C ARG A 26 -9.41 -7.13 -4.16
N ALA A 27 -10.47 -6.84 -4.93
CA ALA A 27 -10.55 -7.29 -6.31
C ALA A 27 -9.40 -6.74 -7.17
N SER A 28 -9.04 -5.48 -6.96
CA SER A 28 -7.91 -4.87 -7.67
C SER A 28 -6.59 -5.53 -7.32
N TRP A 29 -6.42 -5.89 -6.05
CA TRP A 29 -5.20 -6.56 -5.64
C TRP A 29 -5.11 -7.99 -6.18
N GLN A 30 -6.23 -8.71 -6.19
CA GLN A 30 -6.27 -10.05 -6.78
C GLN A 30 -5.92 -10.03 -8.27
N GLU A 31 -6.39 -9.00 -8.98
CA GLU A 31 -6.02 -8.82 -10.38
C GLU A 31 -4.52 -8.56 -10.53
N ALA A 32 -3.94 -7.75 -9.66
CA ALA A 32 -2.50 -7.50 -9.66
C ALA A 32 -1.70 -8.79 -9.45
N GLU A 33 -2.17 -9.66 -8.56
CA GLU A 33 -1.53 -10.96 -8.34
C GLU A 33 -1.56 -11.84 -9.58
N ARG A 34 -2.66 -11.81 -10.33
CA ARG A 34 -2.75 -12.54 -11.59
C ARG A 34 -1.84 -11.96 -12.67
N ASN A 35 -1.67 -10.65 -12.66
CA ASN A 35 -0.91 -9.95 -13.71
C ASN A 35 0.59 -9.81 -13.39
N GLY A 36 0.99 -10.10 -12.17
CA GLY A 36 2.38 -10.00 -11.76
C GLY A 36 2.84 -8.62 -11.28
N ALA A 37 1.99 -7.60 -11.39
CA ALA A 37 2.30 -6.25 -10.93
C ALA A 37 1.01 -5.49 -10.66
N PHE A 38 1.09 -4.52 -9.74
CA PHE A 38 -0.01 -3.61 -9.49
C PHE A 38 0.26 -2.29 -10.22
N ARG A 39 -0.64 -1.91 -11.11
CA ARG A 39 -0.49 -0.72 -11.96
C ARG A 39 -1.18 0.52 -11.43
N GLY A 40 -1.79 0.41 -10.27
CA GLY A 40 -2.47 1.52 -9.63
C GLY A 40 -3.99 1.41 -9.68
N ALA A 41 -4.62 2.06 -8.72
CA ALA A 41 -6.06 2.29 -8.70
C ALA A 41 -6.41 3.40 -9.70
N PRO A 42 -7.72 3.61 -10.00
CA PRO A 42 -8.08 4.68 -10.93
C PRO A 42 -7.52 6.05 -10.58
N VAL A 43 -7.50 6.42 -9.30
CA VAL A 43 -6.93 7.72 -8.87
C VAL A 43 -5.44 7.77 -9.12
N ASP A 44 -4.73 6.67 -8.95
CA ASP A 44 -3.29 6.61 -9.20
C ASP A 44 -3.01 6.85 -10.69
N ARG A 45 -3.77 6.21 -11.54
CA ARG A 45 -3.61 6.37 -12.99
C ARG A 45 -3.94 7.79 -13.45
N ALA A 46 -4.95 8.38 -12.86
CA ALA A 46 -5.32 9.76 -13.16
C ALA A 46 -4.22 10.73 -12.76
N ASP A 47 -3.57 10.49 -11.63
CA ASP A 47 -2.52 11.39 -11.13
C ASP A 47 -1.13 11.07 -11.70
N GLY A 48 -0.95 9.91 -12.29
CA GLY A 48 0.32 9.52 -12.92
C GLY A 48 1.32 8.86 -12.00
N TYR A 49 0.92 8.49 -10.78
CA TYR A 49 1.78 7.76 -9.83
C TYR A 49 0.91 7.00 -8.82
N ILE A 50 1.48 5.95 -8.22
CA ILE A 50 0.78 5.18 -7.19
C ILE A 50 0.98 5.89 -5.85
N HIS A 51 -0.12 6.14 -5.15
CA HIS A 51 -0.13 6.80 -3.84
C HIS A 51 0.09 5.80 -2.73
N PHE A 52 1.05 6.08 -1.86
CA PHE A 52 1.29 5.32 -0.64
C PHE A 52 1.20 6.23 0.58
N SER A 53 1.19 5.62 1.75
CA SER A 53 1.23 6.31 3.04
C SER A 53 2.29 5.67 3.93
N THR A 54 2.87 6.46 4.82
CA THR A 54 3.65 5.91 5.93
C THR A 54 2.69 5.34 6.98
N ALA A 55 3.22 4.59 7.95
CA ALA A 55 2.42 4.08 9.05
C ALA A 55 1.67 5.21 9.79
N ASP A 56 2.35 6.33 10.00
CA ASP A 56 1.75 7.47 10.72
C ASP A 56 0.65 8.18 9.93
N GLN A 57 0.71 8.11 8.61
CA GLN A 57 -0.26 8.77 7.73
C GLN A 57 -1.49 7.90 7.46
N LEU A 58 -1.36 6.61 7.68
CA LEU A 58 -2.28 5.62 7.13
C LEU A 58 -3.71 5.75 7.64
N ARG A 59 -3.89 5.99 8.94
CA ARG A 59 -5.24 6.11 9.50
C ARG A 59 -6.00 7.30 8.97
N GLU A 60 -5.30 8.42 8.80
CA GLU A 60 -5.93 9.62 8.21
C GLU A 60 -6.24 9.40 6.73
N THR A 61 -5.36 8.72 5.99
CA THR A 61 -5.63 8.37 4.60
C THR A 61 -6.91 7.52 4.49
N ALA A 62 -7.05 6.51 5.35
CA ALA A 62 -8.25 5.67 5.36
C ALA A 62 -9.50 6.49 5.67
N ALA A 63 -9.43 7.37 6.67
CA ALA A 63 -10.57 8.19 7.07
C ALA A 63 -10.99 9.17 5.99
N ARG A 64 -10.04 9.75 5.27
CA ARG A 64 -10.32 10.76 4.23
C ARG A 64 -10.81 10.16 2.93
N HIS A 65 -10.25 9.03 2.51
CA HIS A 65 -10.45 8.52 1.15
C HIS A 65 -11.22 7.19 1.09
N PHE A 66 -11.34 6.49 2.20
CA PHE A 66 -11.94 5.16 2.21
C PHE A 66 -13.03 4.98 3.26
N ALA A 67 -13.51 6.07 3.85
CA ALA A 67 -14.51 6.01 4.92
C ALA A 67 -15.71 5.14 4.52
N GLY A 68 -16.05 4.18 5.36
CA GLY A 68 -17.19 3.29 5.14
C GLY A 68 -16.99 2.22 4.08
N GLN A 69 -15.85 2.19 3.39
CA GLN A 69 -15.63 1.19 2.33
C GLN A 69 -15.25 -0.16 2.91
N GLN A 70 -15.83 -1.20 2.34
CA GLN A 70 -15.57 -2.59 2.69
C GLN A 70 -14.73 -3.25 1.60
N GLU A 71 -14.31 -4.48 1.85
CA GLU A 71 -13.56 -5.29 0.89
C GLU A 71 -12.26 -4.64 0.46
N LEU A 72 -11.57 -4.05 1.45
CA LEU A 72 -10.25 -3.45 1.24
C LEU A 72 -9.15 -4.36 1.76
N VAL A 73 -7.97 -4.19 1.19
CA VAL A 73 -6.73 -4.80 1.67
C VAL A 73 -5.71 -3.72 1.98
N LEU A 74 -4.82 -4.04 2.90
CA LEU A 74 -3.66 -3.22 3.24
C LEU A 74 -2.42 -3.95 2.73
N VAL A 75 -1.67 -3.28 1.87
CA VAL A 75 -0.46 -3.81 1.24
C VAL A 75 0.74 -3.10 1.81
N ALA A 76 1.64 -3.85 2.44
CA ALA A 76 2.89 -3.31 2.95
C ALA A 76 4.00 -3.57 1.94
N VAL A 77 4.77 -2.54 1.64
CA VAL A 77 5.77 -2.55 0.59
C VAL A 77 7.11 -2.08 1.13
N ASP A 78 8.17 -2.76 0.72
CA ASP A 78 9.55 -2.37 1.03
C ASP A 78 9.94 -1.18 0.15
N ALA A 79 10.03 -0.01 0.75
CA ALA A 79 10.33 1.22 0.01
C ALA A 79 11.68 1.15 -0.71
N GLU A 80 12.70 0.54 -0.10
CA GLU A 80 14.03 0.43 -0.69
C GLU A 80 14.03 -0.40 -1.96
N ALA A 81 13.14 -1.39 -2.05
CA ALA A 81 13.04 -2.25 -3.23
C ALA A 81 12.50 -1.51 -4.46
N LEU A 82 11.92 -0.34 -4.27
CA LEU A 82 11.33 0.43 -5.38
C LEU A 82 12.33 1.34 -6.09
N GLY A 83 13.47 1.63 -5.45
CA GLY A 83 14.53 2.42 -6.05
C GLY A 83 14.12 3.85 -6.39
N PRO A 84 14.73 4.45 -7.43
CA PRO A 84 14.54 5.88 -7.74
C PRO A 84 13.14 6.23 -8.27
N ALA A 85 12.34 5.26 -8.66
CA ALA A 85 10.97 5.52 -9.09
C ALA A 85 10.07 5.94 -7.92
N LEU A 86 10.48 5.66 -6.68
CA LEU A 86 9.77 6.13 -5.50
C LEU A 86 10.25 7.52 -5.13
N LYS A 87 9.31 8.47 -5.07
CA LYS A 87 9.61 9.85 -4.72
C LYS A 87 8.79 10.25 -3.51
N TRP A 88 9.42 11.03 -2.63
CA TRP A 88 8.74 11.59 -1.46
C TRP A 88 8.36 13.03 -1.79
N GLU A 89 7.07 13.29 -1.86
CA GLU A 89 6.57 14.56 -2.39
C GLU A 89 5.55 15.19 -1.44
N PRO A 90 5.52 16.52 -1.34
CA PRO A 90 4.51 17.20 -0.51
C PRO A 90 3.10 16.89 -1.01
N SER A 91 2.22 16.63 -0.06
CA SER A 91 0.81 16.42 -0.34
C SER A 91 0.01 17.02 0.81
N ARG A 92 -1.03 16.36 1.24
CA ARG A 92 -1.94 16.82 2.28
C ARG A 92 -1.19 17.46 3.47
N GLY A 93 -1.47 18.74 3.75
CA GLY A 93 -0.85 19.47 4.85
C GLY A 93 0.64 19.75 4.70
N GLY A 94 1.20 19.58 3.51
CA GLY A 94 2.62 19.78 3.25
C GLY A 94 3.52 18.61 3.65
N ALA A 95 2.97 17.55 4.26
CA ALA A 95 3.73 16.37 4.63
C ALA A 95 4.19 15.61 3.38
N LEU A 96 5.35 14.95 3.47
CA LEU A 96 5.85 14.13 2.38
C LEU A 96 5.15 12.79 2.36
N PHE A 97 4.60 12.44 1.20
CA PHE A 97 4.00 11.13 0.95
C PHE A 97 4.80 10.39 -0.10
N PRO A 98 4.91 9.07 0.02
CA PRO A 98 5.63 8.29 -0.98
C PRO A 98 4.76 8.07 -2.22
N HIS A 99 5.29 8.42 -3.38
CA HIS A 99 4.64 8.29 -4.69
C HIS A 99 5.52 7.46 -5.61
N LEU A 100 4.95 6.39 -6.16
CA LEU A 100 5.69 5.50 -7.06
C LEU A 100 5.36 5.84 -8.52
N TYR A 101 6.37 6.23 -9.26
CA TYR A 101 6.26 6.53 -10.68
C TYR A 101 6.61 5.29 -11.49
N GLY A 102 5.69 4.35 -11.51
CA GLY A 102 5.84 3.07 -12.20
C GLY A 102 4.92 2.03 -11.61
N ASP A 103 4.98 0.83 -12.15
CA ASP A 103 4.22 -0.30 -11.64
C ASP A 103 4.84 -0.80 -10.33
N LEU A 104 4.01 -1.27 -9.42
CA LEU A 104 4.48 -1.90 -8.19
C LEU A 104 4.78 -3.37 -8.47
N PRO A 105 6.07 -3.78 -8.44
CA PRO A 105 6.39 -5.19 -8.61
C PRO A 105 5.99 -5.98 -7.37
N LEU A 106 5.43 -7.16 -7.55
CA LEU A 106 5.02 -7.99 -6.43
C LEU A 106 6.20 -8.39 -5.54
N ALA A 107 7.40 -8.46 -6.09
CA ALA A 107 8.61 -8.77 -5.34
C ALA A 107 8.92 -7.74 -4.24
N ALA A 108 8.40 -6.51 -4.36
CA ALA A 108 8.60 -5.47 -3.36
C ALA A 108 7.58 -5.54 -2.22
N VAL A 109 6.58 -6.40 -2.33
CA VAL A 109 5.51 -6.51 -1.33
C VAL A 109 5.98 -7.35 -0.15
N ALA A 110 5.91 -6.78 1.05
CA ALA A 110 6.29 -7.48 2.28
C ALA A 110 5.14 -8.36 2.76
N TRP A 111 3.92 -7.84 2.77
CA TRP A 111 2.73 -8.60 3.15
C TRP A 111 1.47 -7.91 2.67
N VAL A 112 0.39 -8.67 2.64
CA VAL A 112 -0.96 -8.19 2.35
C VAL A 112 -1.89 -8.72 3.42
N ARG A 113 -2.75 -7.85 3.97
CA ARG A 113 -3.71 -8.24 4.99
C ARG A 113 -5.05 -7.57 4.75
N PRO A 114 -6.15 -8.17 5.25
CA PRO A 114 -7.43 -7.51 5.15
C PRO A 114 -7.43 -6.21 5.96
N LEU A 115 -8.19 -5.24 5.48
CA LEU A 115 -8.44 -4.00 6.21
C LEU A 115 -9.94 -3.91 6.47
N PRO A 116 -10.42 -4.62 7.49
CA PRO A 116 -11.86 -4.71 7.74
C PRO A 116 -12.42 -3.40 8.29
N LEU A 117 -13.69 -3.17 7.97
CA LEU A 117 -14.44 -2.08 8.53
C LEU A 117 -14.95 -2.50 9.91
N GLY A 118 -14.57 -1.78 10.94
CA GLY A 118 -14.99 -2.05 12.29
C GLY A 118 -16.32 -1.38 12.64
N PRO A 119 -16.77 -1.54 13.89
CA PRO A 119 -17.94 -0.80 14.38
C PRO A 119 -17.71 0.69 14.22
N GLU A 120 -18.73 1.46 14.05
CA GLU A 120 -18.66 2.92 13.91
C GLU A 120 -18.03 3.40 12.59
N GLY A 121 -17.79 2.51 11.64
CA GLY A 121 -17.32 2.89 10.30
C GLY A 121 -15.84 3.18 10.16
N HIS A 122 -15.04 2.86 11.18
CA HIS A 122 -13.58 3.01 11.11
C HIS A 122 -12.92 1.69 10.77
N HIS A 123 -11.86 1.75 9.96
CA HIS A 123 -11.13 0.55 9.59
C HIS A 123 -10.25 0.05 10.74
N VAL A 124 -10.12 -1.27 10.84
CA VAL A 124 -9.32 -1.92 11.88
C VAL A 124 -7.98 -2.31 11.27
N PHE A 125 -6.91 -1.68 11.76
CA PHE A 125 -5.57 -1.91 11.24
C PHE A 125 -4.87 -3.03 11.99
N PRO A 126 -4.08 -3.85 11.28
CA PRO A 126 -3.18 -4.79 11.96
C PRO A 126 -2.05 -4.03 12.65
N PRO A 127 -1.25 -4.68 13.50
CA PRO A 127 -0.04 -4.04 14.02
C PRO A 127 0.87 -3.60 12.87
N LEU A 128 1.39 -2.40 12.98
CA LEU A 128 2.22 -1.81 11.93
C LEU A 128 3.66 -1.62 12.39
#